data_581fd82e64ffa09e4bd38ec43b28a5fe
#
_entry.id   581fd82e64ffa09e4bd38ec43b28a5fe
#
_cell.length_a   1.000
_cell.length_b   1.000
_cell.length_c   1.000
_cell.angle_alpha   90.00
_cell.angle_beta   90.00
_cell.angle_gamma   90.00
#
_symmetry.space_group_name_H-M   'P 1'
#
loop_
_entity.id
_entity.type
_entity.pdbx_description
1 polymer ?
#
loop_
_entity_poly.entity_id
_entity_poly.type
_entity_poly.pdbx_seq_one_letter_code
_entity_poly.pdbx_strand_id
1 'polypeptide(L)'
;MRKAIVYASVHHGNTEKLVKGIAEECQVDLIDAVKQPDVDLSSYDMIGFASGIYFSKFHQSILGFAEKNLPDDKKVFLICTYGGSANYKSIEQILDEKRSKVIRKIRMQGLMTHLVHLN
;
A
#
# COMPACT_ATOMS: atom_id res chain seq x y z
N MET A 1 -16.80 2.83 9.02
CA MET A 1 -15.33 2.77 9.03
C MET A 1 -14.78 3.30 7.71
N ARG A 2 -13.94 4.33 7.76
CA ARG A 2 -13.30 4.87 6.56
C ARG A 2 -11.94 4.22 6.34
N LYS A 3 -11.72 3.74 5.12
CA LYS A 3 -10.50 3.05 4.72
C LYS A 3 -9.90 3.72 3.49
N ALA A 4 -8.57 3.78 3.43
CA ALA A 4 -7.85 4.25 2.27
C ALA A 4 -6.74 3.26 1.91
N ILE A 5 -6.40 3.20 0.63
CA ILE A 5 -5.21 2.51 0.17
C ILE A 5 -4.34 3.52 -0.54
N VAL A 6 -3.14 3.70 -0.02
CA VAL A 6 -2.10 4.53 -0.63
C VAL A 6 -1.25 3.60 -1.49
N TYR A 7 -1.12 3.94 -2.76
CA TYR A 7 -0.38 3.11 -3.70
C TYR A 7 0.53 3.94 -4.59
N ALA A 8 1.49 3.29 -5.21
CA ALA A 8 2.32 3.90 -6.24
C ALA A 8 2.18 3.08 -7.50
N SER A 9 1.76 3.73 -8.59
CA SER A 9 1.62 3.07 -9.87
C SER A 9 2.80 3.45 -10.75
N VAL A 10 3.78 2.55 -10.79
CA VAL A 10 4.97 2.70 -11.62
C VAL A 10 5.23 1.38 -12.33
N HIS A 11 5.87 1.45 -13.49
CA HIS A 11 6.09 0.30 -14.35
C HIS A 11 4.77 -0.46 -14.59
N HIS A 12 4.72 -1.54 -15.11
CA HIS A 12 3.61 -2.36 -15.60
C HIS A 12 2.25 -2.23 -14.87
N GLY A 13 2.13 -1.41 -13.82
CA GLY A 13 0.86 -1.11 -13.18
C GLY A 13 0.22 -2.27 -12.42
N ASN A 14 0.99 -3.28 -12.01
CA ASN A 14 0.43 -4.44 -11.29
C ASN A 14 -0.19 -4.05 -9.96
N THR A 15 0.47 -3.16 -9.22
CA THR A 15 -0.06 -2.67 -7.94
C THR A 15 -1.36 -1.90 -8.17
N GLU A 16 -1.39 -1.02 -9.15
CA GLU A 16 -2.59 -0.25 -9.47
C GLU A 16 -3.76 -1.15 -9.85
N LYS A 17 -3.51 -2.16 -10.68
CA LYS A 17 -4.56 -3.10 -11.06
C LYS A 17 -5.15 -3.82 -9.87
N LEU A 18 -4.28 -4.25 -8.95
CA LEU A 18 -4.71 -4.96 -7.76
C LEU A 18 -5.55 -4.07 -6.85
N VAL A 19 -5.09 -2.85 -6.55
CA VAL A 19 -5.82 -1.98 -5.64
C VAL A 19 -7.13 -1.48 -6.26
N LYS A 20 -7.18 -1.26 -7.56
CA LYS A 20 -8.44 -0.93 -8.24
C LYS A 20 -9.44 -2.08 -8.17
N GLY A 21 -8.97 -3.32 -8.31
CA GLY A 21 -9.81 -4.48 -8.12
C GLY A 21 -10.38 -4.58 -6.70
N ILE A 22 -9.55 -4.30 -5.71
CA ILE A 22 -10.02 -4.27 -4.32
C ILE A 22 -11.07 -3.18 -4.12
N ALA A 23 -10.85 -2.00 -4.71
CA ALA A 23 -11.78 -0.88 -4.56
C ALA A 23 -13.13 -1.15 -5.22
N GLU A 24 -13.18 -2.00 -6.24
CA GLU A 24 -14.46 -2.40 -6.86
C GLU A 24 -15.31 -3.26 -5.92
N GLU A 25 -14.64 -4.03 -5.05
CA GLU A 25 -15.33 -4.97 -4.15
C GLU A 25 -15.54 -4.40 -2.74
N CYS A 26 -14.73 -3.42 -2.36
CA CYS A 26 -14.71 -2.86 -1.00
C CYS A 26 -14.82 -1.36 -1.07
N GLN A 27 -15.42 -0.76 -0.05
CA GLN A 27 -15.49 0.70 0.05
C GLN A 27 -14.16 1.22 0.60
N VAL A 28 -13.25 1.58 -0.29
CA VAL A 28 -11.97 2.18 0.08
C VAL A 28 -11.68 3.35 -0.84
N ASP A 29 -11.05 4.38 -0.32
CA ASP A 29 -10.55 5.49 -1.12
C ASP A 29 -9.15 5.13 -1.61
N LEU A 30 -8.86 5.41 -2.88
CA LEU A 30 -7.54 5.17 -3.44
C LEU A 30 -6.78 6.48 -3.53
N ILE A 31 -5.54 6.46 -3.05
CA ILE A 31 -4.65 7.61 -3.06
C ILE A 31 -3.36 7.23 -3.79
N ASP A 32 -3.09 7.89 -4.90
CA ASP A 32 -1.85 7.71 -5.63
C ASP A 32 -0.79 8.62 -5.02
N ALA A 33 0.19 8.03 -4.34
CA ALA A 33 1.21 8.80 -3.60
C ALA A 33 2.08 9.66 -4.52
N VAL A 34 2.21 9.30 -5.78
CA VAL A 34 2.98 10.10 -6.74
C VAL A 34 2.22 11.37 -7.12
N LYS A 35 0.92 11.23 -7.36
CA LYS A 35 0.06 12.36 -7.75
C LYS A 35 -0.38 13.20 -6.57
N GLN A 36 -0.57 12.58 -5.42
CA GLN A 36 -1.06 13.24 -4.20
C GLN A 36 -0.11 12.96 -3.04
N PRO A 37 1.06 13.62 -2.99
CA PRO A 37 2.04 13.35 -1.94
C PRO A 37 1.66 13.90 -0.56
N ASP A 38 0.69 14.77 -0.50
CA ASP A 38 0.24 15.42 0.74
C ASP A 38 -1.25 15.18 0.94
N VAL A 39 -1.60 14.32 1.89
CA VAL A 39 -2.98 14.01 2.20
C VAL A 39 -3.15 13.88 3.71
N ASP A 40 -4.18 14.49 4.25
CA ASP A 40 -4.54 14.33 5.66
C ASP A 40 -5.24 12.98 5.84
N LEU A 41 -4.59 12.06 6.53
CA LEU A 41 -5.12 10.71 6.78
C LEU A 41 -5.84 10.59 8.12
N SER A 42 -5.98 11.68 8.89
CA SER A 42 -6.49 11.60 10.25
C SER A 42 -7.91 11.04 10.36
N SER A 43 -8.74 11.24 9.34
CA SER A 43 -10.13 10.77 9.36
C SER A 43 -10.30 9.29 8.96
N TYR A 44 -9.24 8.64 8.51
CA TYR A 44 -9.31 7.24 8.14
C TYR A 44 -9.06 6.34 9.35
N ASP A 45 -9.86 5.31 9.48
CA ASP A 45 -9.72 4.31 10.56
C ASP A 45 -8.68 3.26 10.23
N MET A 46 -8.51 2.98 8.94
CA MET A 46 -7.59 1.97 8.47
C MET A 46 -6.93 2.44 7.18
N ILE A 47 -5.62 2.27 7.11
CA ILE A 47 -4.84 2.75 5.98
C ILE A 47 -4.00 1.59 5.42
N GLY A 48 -4.17 1.33 4.13
CA GLY A 48 -3.34 0.36 3.42
C GLY A 48 -2.21 1.06 2.68
N PHE A 49 -1.05 0.42 2.64
CA PHE A 49 0.06 0.84 1.78
C PHE A 49 0.36 -0.27 0.81
N ALA A 50 0.28 0.03 -0.47
CA ALA A 50 0.45 -0.94 -1.55
C ALA A 50 1.60 -0.52 -2.46
N SER A 51 2.53 -1.43 -2.70
CA SER A 51 3.69 -1.15 -3.53
C SER A 51 4.24 -2.42 -4.18
N GLY A 52 4.88 -2.25 -5.32
CA GLY A 52 5.82 -3.24 -5.83
C GLY A 52 7.12 -3.18 -5.03
N ILE A 53 8.06 -4.04 -5.38
CA ILE A 53 9.38 -4.09 -4.75
C ILE A 53 10.43 -3.52 -5.70
N TYR A 54 11.17 -2.54 -5.21
CA TYR A 54 12.21 -1.83 -5.96
C TYR A 54 13.50 -1.88 -5.14
N PHE A 55 14.49 -2.61 -5.60
CA PHE A 55 15.75 -2.79 -4.86
C PHE A 55 15.48 -3.25 -3.42
N SER A 56 14.63 -4.27 -3.28
CA SER A 56 14.24 -4.88 -2.00
C SER A 56 13.40 -3.99 -1.08
N LYS A 57 12.87 -2.88 -1.59
CA LYS A 57 12.12 -1.91 -0.78
C LYS A 57 10.79 -1.57 -1.43
N PHE A 58 9.85 -1.09 -0.64
CA PHE A 58 8.68 -0.41 -1.17
C PHE A 58 9.13 0.83 -1.94
N HIS A 59 8.32 1.24 -2.90
CA HIS A 59 8.64 2.42 -3.70
C HIS A 59 8.85 3.64 -2.81
N GLN A 60 9.83 4.47 -3.15
CA GLN A 60 10.20 5.64 -2.34
C GLN A 60 9.04 6.60 -2.12
N SER A 61 8.12 6.72 -3.07
CA SER A 61 6.94 7.58 -2.92
C SER A 61 6.03 7.10 -1.78
N ILE A 62 5.92 5.79 -1.58
CA ILE A 62 5.13 5.21 -0.49
C ILE A 62 5.83 5.43 0.85
N LEU A 63 7.13 5.21 0.90
CA LEU A 63 7.90 5.42 2.13
C LEU A 63 7.85 6.90 2.56
N GLY A 64 8.06 7.80 1.63
CA GLY A 64 7.99 9.23 1.91
C GLY A 64 6.59 9.68 2.31
N PHE A 65 5.56 9.15 1.65
CA PHE A 65 4.18 9.44 1.99
C PHE A 65 3.86 9.01 3.42
N ALA A 66 4.26 7.81 3.80
CA ALA A 66 4.01 7.28 5.14
C ALA A 66 4.72 8.12 6.22
N GLU A 67 5.98 8.46 5.99
CA GLU A 67 6.72 9.30 6.93
C GLU A 67 6.05 10.65 7.14
N LYS A 68 5.57 11.24 6.07
CA LYS A 68 5.02 12.60 6.11
C LYS A 68 3.58 12.64 6.61
N ASN A 69 2.74 11.70 6.18
CA ASN A 69 1.29 11.83 6.33
C ASN A 69 0.66 10.86 7.33
N LEU A 70 1.32 9.76 7.68
CA LEU A 70 0.68 8.78 8.55
C LEU A 70 0.65 9.27 10.00
N PRO A 71 -0.56 9.44 10.59
CA PRO A 71 -0.65 9.75 12.02
C PRO A 71 -0.22 8.56 12.88
N ASP A 72 0.09 8.85 14.15
CA ASP A 72 0.43 7.80 15.11
C ASP A 72 -0.78 6.91 15.43
N ASP A 73 -0.50 5.69 15.82
CA ASP A 73 -1.47 4.75 16.38
C ASP A 73 -2.58 4.32 15.41
N LYS A 74 -2.32 4.34 14.10
CA LYS A 74 -3.30 3.88 13.10
C LYS A 74 -3.21 2.36 12.88
N LYS A 75 -4.34 1.78 12.50
CA LYS A 75 -4.38 0.41 11.98
C LYS A 75 -3.97 0.45 10.52
N VAL A 76 -3.05 -0.42 10.15
CA VAL A 76 -2.46 -0.43 8.81
C VAL A 76 -2.49 -1.85 8.24
N PHE A 77 -2.73 -1.96 6.95
CA PHE A 77 -2.49 -3.20 6.22
C PHE A 77 -1.52 -2.94 5.07
N LEU A 78 -0.80 -3.97 4.69
CA LEU A 78 0.25 -3.87 3.68
C LEU A 78 -0.06 -4.77 2.51
N ILE A 79 0.16 -4.25 1.31
CA ILE A 79 0.00 -4.99 0.07
C ILE A 79 1.31 -4.89 -0.70
N CYS A 80 1.89 -6.04 -1.03
CA CYS A 80 3.14 -6.11 -1.75
C CYS A 80 2.95 -6.93 -3.02
N THR A 81 3.19 -6.32 -4.18
CA THR A 81 3.28 -7.05 -5.44
C THR A 81 4.76 -7.26 -5.76
N TYR A 82 5.12 -8.42 -6.26
CA TYR A 82 6.53 -8.74 -6.47
C TYR A 82 6.72 -9.73 -7.61
N GLY A 83 7.92 -9.68 -8.22
CA GLY A 83 8.33 -10.68 -9.21
C GLY A 83 9.15 -11.79 -8.55
N GLY A 84 10.19 -11.42 -7.81
CA GLY A 84 11.08 -12.35 -7.13
C GLY A 84 10.64 -12.69 -5.72
N SER A 85 10.68 -11.71 -4.81
CA SER A 85 10.31 -11.92 -3.40
C SER A 85 9.67 -10.69 -2.81
N ALA A 86 8.74 -10.92 -1.88
CA ALA A 86 8.12 -9.85 -1.11
C ALA A 86 9.07 -9.38 -0.01
N ASN A 87 9.01 -8.09 0.33
CA ASN A 87 9.82 -7.55 1.41
C ASN A 87 9.10 -6.35 2.03
N TYR A 88 8.83 -6.42 3.32
CA TYR A 88 8.10 -5.37 4.04
C TYR A 88 8.99 -4.55 4.99
N LYS A 89 10.28 -4.86 5.08
CA LYS A 89 11.16 -4.23 6.07
C LYS A 89 11.19 -2.71 5.99
N SER A 90 11.25 -2.17 4.78
CA SER A 90 11.37 -0.72 4.59
C SER A 90 10.18 0.03 5.15
N ILE A 91 8.97 -0.45 4.89
CA ILE A 91 7.76 0.20 5.38
C ILE A 91 7.55 -0.10 6.88
N GLU A 92 7.88 -1.29 7.33
CA GLU A 92 7.70 -1.67 8.72
C GLU A 92 8.52 -0.80 9.67
N GLN A 93 9.71 -0.38 9.28
CA GLN A 93 10.53 0.53 10.08
C GLN A 93 9.80 1.86 10.34
N ILE A 94 9.16 2.39 9.32
CA ILE A 94 8.40 3.64 9.44
C ILE A 94 7.17 3.43 10.31
N LEU A 95 6.48 2.32 10.11
CA LEU A 95 5.27 2.00 10.88
C LEU A 95 5.56 1.84 12.36
N ASP A 96 6.69 1.23 12.70
CA ASP A 96 7.10 1.07 14.09
C ASP A 96 7.32 2.44 14.76
N GLU A 97 7.97 3.37 14.06
CA GLU A 97 8.18 4.72 14.58
C GLU A 97 6.88 5.47 14.83
N LYS A 98 5.85 5.17 14.04
CA LYS A 98 4.52 5.77 14.16
C LYS A 98 3.58 4.97 15.06
N ARG A 99 4.08 3.92 15.71
CA ARG A 99 3.28 3.04 16.58
C ARG A 99 2.04 2.51 15.87
N SER A 100 2.14 2.26 14.58
CA SER A 100 1.05 1.73 13.79
C SER A 100 0.91 0.23 14.03
N LYS A 101 -0.32 -0.23 14.05
CA LYS A 101 -0.61 -1.65 14.20
C LYS A 101 -0.84 -2.26 12.84
N VAL A 102 0.06 -3.13 12.40
CA VAL A 102 -0.10 -3.86 11.14
C VAL A 102 -1.04 -5.04 11.40
N ILE A 103 -2.23 -4.95 10.85
CA ILE A 103 -3.27 -5.96 11.07
C ILE A 103 -3.28 -7.04 9.99
N ARG A 104 -2.69 -6.77 8.83
CA ARG A 104 -2.65 -7.75 7.74
C ARG A 104 -1.56 -7.40 6.74
N LYS A 105 -0.94 -8.44 6.20
CA LYS A 105 0.00 -8.33 5.08
C LYS A 105 -0.50 -9.21 3.93
N ILE A 106 -0.64 -8.60 2.77
CA ILE A 106 -1.08 -9.28 1.56
C ILE A 106 0.07 -9.21 0.58
N ARG A 107 0.46 -10.36 0.03
CA ARG A 107 1.50 -10.40 -1.01
C ARG A 107 0.97 -11.13 -2.21
N MET A 108 1.35 -10.65 -3.39
CA MET A 108 0.91 -11.26 -4.62
C MET A 108 2.01 -11.17 -5.67
N GLN A 109 2.39 -12.32 -6.20
CA GLN A 109 3.36 -12.39 -7.27
C GLN A 109 2.73 -11.85 -8.56
N GLY A 110 3.53 -11.20 -9.40
CA GLY A 110 3.03 -10.53 -10.59
C GLY A 110 2.13 -11.38 -11.47
N LEU A 111 2.48 -12.66 -11.68
CA LEU A 111 1.65 -13.59 -12.45
C LEU A 111 0.33 -13.89 -11.76
N MET A 112 0.34 -13.90 -10.43
CA MET A 112 -0.87 -14.17 -9.63
C MET A 112 -1.85 -13.02 -9.69
N THR A 113 -1.39 -11.76 -9.78
CA THR A 113 -2.29 -10.62 -9.95
C THR A 113 -3.10 -10.77 -11.23
N HIS A 114 -2.47 -11.24 -12.29
CA HIS A 114 -3.17 -11.48 -13.54
C HIS A 114 -4.23 -12.58 -13.41
N LEU A 115 -3.90 -13.67 -12.72
CA LEU A 115 -4.82 -14.79 -12.52
C LEU A 115 -6.02 -14.40 -11.66
N VAL A 116 -5.80 -13.63 -10.61
CA VAL A 116 -6.89 -13.13 -9.77
C VAL A 116 -7.86 -12.30 -10.58
N HIS A 117 -7.35 -11.53 -11.50
CA HIS A 117 -8.17 -10.68 -12.35
C HIS A 117 -9.08 -11.47 -13.29
N LEU A 118 -8.68 -12.69 -13.65
CA LEU A 118 -9.46 -13.57 -14.52
C LEU A 118 -10.58 -14.31 -13.76
N ASN A 119 -10.48 -14.36 -12.47
CA ASN A 119 -11.46 -15.03 -11.63
C ASN A 119 -12.52 -14.07 -11.13
#